data_85f97b6704af96503bc76e1d6292639b
#
_entry.id   85f97b6704af96503bc76e1d6292639b
#
_cell.length_a   1.000
_cell.length_b   1.000
_cell.length_c   1.000
_cell.angle_alpha   90.00
_cell.angle_beta   90.00
_cell.angle_gamma   90.00
#
_symmetry.space_group_name_H-M   'P 1'
#
loop_
_entity.id
_entity.type
_entity.pdbx_description
1 polymer ?
#
loop_
_entity_poly.entity_id
_entity_poly.type
_entity_poly.pdbx_seq_one_letter_code
_entity_poly.pdbx_strand_id
1 'polypeptide(L)'
;MKKVISLIMAAALSLSAVACGQNSDSSVADKSSSKADEKPAVESCKIADDKFDTYVSNTYVATGNNFVVNKANEVTYRAYFPLEEYGELEYAFYFSNTVDSTYNADGKQAFAGKEGGEYEISSAYVCDGGTGPDDEITSRTEVTFDGAGSKKVAPAETFWSDPVTLNIPEDHYLVWEWTVTGKDIPCNKMSNLTSTTSSKNGSDFTYCDDVPLPLLIGAKRDVKYRVTAIGDSITQGCMTDFMAYEFWAARIAKELGSDYAFWNCGLGWARASDCAQKGNWL
;
A
#
# COMPACT_ATOMS: atom_id res chain seq x y z
N MET A 1 -21.00 13.96 -27.05
CA MET A 1 -20.33 12.68 -27.24
C MET A 1 -20.36 11.91 -25.92
N LYS A 2 -21.51 11.32 -25.64
CA LYS A 2 -21.70 10.50 -24.43
C LYS A 2 -22.25 9.17 -24.92
N LYS A 3 -21.41 8.11 -24.95
CA LYS A 3 -21.81 6.70 -25.11
C LYS A 3 -20.60 5.90 -25.63
N VAL A 4 -19.68 5.50 -24.77
CA VAL A 4 -18.74 4.37 -25.04
C VAL A 4 -18.02 3.94 -23.73
N ILE A 5 -18.67 3.85 -22.59
CA ILE A 5 -18.00 3.36 -21.36
C ILE A 5 -18.65 2.09 -20.77
N SER A 6 -19.55 1.43 -21.48
CA SER A 6 -20.28 0.28 -20.91
C SER A 6 -19.88 -1.10 -21.48
N LEU A 7 -18.72 -1.28 -22.09
CA LEU A 7 -18.44 -2.56 -22.76
C LEU A 7 -17.07 -3.21 -22.48
N ILE A 8 -16.37 -2.89 -21.43
CA ILE A 8 -15.06 -3.53 -21.16
C ILE A 8 -15.00 -4.34 -19.84
N MET A 9 -16.09 -4.46 -19.11
CA MET A 9 -16.10 -5.23 -17.84
C MET A 9 -16.62 -6.68 -17.93
N ALA A 10 -16.81 -7.25 -19.10
CA ALA A 10 -17.42 -8.58 -19.27
C ALA A 10 -16.49 -9.67 -19.82
N ALA A 11 -15.20 -9.43 -20.00
CA ALA A 11 -14.34 -10.39 -20.72
C ALA A 11 -13.26 -11.10 -19.88
N ALA A 12 -13.20 -10.94 -18.56
CA ALA A 12 -12.17 -11.56 -17.73
C ALA A 12 -12.65 -12.66 -16.77
N LEU A 13 -13.88 -13.15 -16.90
CA LEU A 13 -14.46 -14.11 -15.94
C LEU A 13 -14.92 -15.43 -16.57
N SER A 14 -14.34 -15.88 -17.67
CA SER A 14 -14.72 -17.16 -18.27
C SER A 14 -13.51 -17.98 -18.75
N LEU A 15 -12.66 -18.46 -17.84
CA LEU A 15 -11.70 -19.54 -18.18
C LEU A 15 -11.16 -20.22 -16.91
N SER A 16 -12.01 -20.98 -16.22
CA SER A 16 -11.55 -22.11 -15.40
C SER A 16 -12.72 -22.92 -14.84
N ALA A 17 -13.36 -23.68 -15.70
CA ALA A 17 -14.20 -24.79 -15.29
C ALA A 17 -14.22 -25.85 -16.39
N VAL A 18 -13.18 -26.69 -16.45
CA VAL A 18 -13.26 -28.05 -17.01
C VAL A 18 -12.25 -28.91 -16.27
N ALA A 19 -12.71 -29.84 -15.49
CA ALA A 19 -12.31 -31.23 -15.38
C ALA A 19 -12.67 -31.80 -14.00
N CYS A 20 -13.66 -32.65 -13.98
CA CYS A 20 -13.63 -34.05 -13.58
C CYS A 20 -15.07 -34.58 -13.50
N GLY A 21 -15.37 -35.46 -14.11
CA GLY A 21 -15.67 -36.76 -14.63
C GLY A 21 -16.54 -37.56 -13.69
N GLN A 22 -17.67 -37.96 -14.25
CA GLN A 22 -18.52 -39.17 -14.09
C GLN A 22 -18.23 -40.13 -12.92
N ASN A 23 -19.22 -40.45 -12.12
CA ASN A 23 -20.09 -41.62 -12.23
C ASN A 23 -21.06 -41.83 -11.07
N SER A 24 -22.26 -42.12 -11.45
CA SER A 24 -23.27 -43.18 -11.17
C SER A 24 -24.12 -43.07 -9.90
N ASP A 25 -25.42 -42.96 -10.27
CA ASP A 25 -26.63 -43.56 -9.69
C ASP A 25 -26.69 -44.01 -8.22
N SER A 26 -27.62 -43.42 -7.49
CA SER A 26 -28.80 -44.11 -7.00
C SER A 26 -29.76 -43.16 -6.27
N SER A 27 -31.02 -43.32 -6.62
CA SER A 27 -32.21 -42.72 -6.05
C SER A 27 -32.39 -42.98 -4.58
N VAL A 28 -32.88 -41.99 -3.81
CA VAL A 28 -34.04 -42.12 -2.90
C VAL A 28 -34.52 -40.73 -2.49
N ALA A 29 -35.82 -40.62 -2.41
CA ALA A 29 -36.68 -39.47 -2.28
C ALA A 29 -36.66 -38.76 -0.94
N ASP A 30 -36.83 -37.42 -1.03
CA ASP A 30 -37.82 -36.61 -0.31
C ASP A 30 -37.76 -36.47 1.22
N LYS A 31 -37.46 -35.30 1.67
CA LYS A 31 -38.30 -34.46 2.52
C LYS A 31 -37.77 -33.06 2.68
N SER A 32 -38.51 -32.12 2.15
CA SER A 32 -38.38 -30.69 2.33
C SER A 32 -38.44 -30.24 3.80
N SER A 33 -37.50 -29.41 4.23
CA SER A 33 -37.82 -28.31 5.12
C SER A 33 -36.85 -27.18 4.78
N SER A 34 -37.35 -26.20 4.06
CA SER A 34 -36.67 -24.94 3.80
C SER A 34 -36.52 -24.17 5.10
N LYS A 35 -35.35 -24.27 5.73
CA LYS A 35 -34.87 -23.17 6.58
C LYS A 35 -34.20 -22.19 5.63
N ALA A 36 -34.79 -21.00 5.53
CA ALA A 36 -34.11 -19.87 4.95
C ALA A 36 -32.80 -19.69 5.70
N ASP A 37 -31.68 -19.87 4.98
CA ASP A 37 -30.37 -19.50 5.50
C ASP A 37 -30.40 -17.97 5.71
N GLU A 38 -30.51 -17.54 6.94
CA GLU A 38 -30.21 -16.17 7.32
C GLU A 38 -28.76 -15.91 6.90
N LYS A 39 -28.59 -15.07 5.91
CA LYS A 39 -27.32 -14.50 5.52
C LYS A 39 -26.71 -13.89 6.78
N PRO A 40 -25.53 -14.30 7.26
CA PRO A 40 -24.92 -13.69 8.42
C PRO A 40 -24.85 -12.17 8.18
N ALA A 41 -25.36 -11.39 9.11
CA ALA A 41 -25.23 -9.96 9.09
C ALA A 41 -23.74 -9.65 9.00
N VAL A 42 -23.33 -8.96 7.96
CA VAL A 42 -21.98 -8.40 7.86
C VAL A 42 -21.90 -7.38 8.99
N GLU A 43 -21.22 -7.72 10.09
CA GLU A 43 -20.85 -6.72 11.07
C GLU A 43 -20.06 -5.66 10.32
N SER A 44 -20.60 -4.44 10.26
CA SER A 44 -19.88 -3.30 9.72
C SER A 44 -18.61 -3.14 10.57
N CYS A 45 -17.46 -3.37 9.95
CA CYS A 45 -16.19 -3.08 10.58
C CYS A 45 -16.19 -1.57 10.92
N LYS A 46 -16.29 -1.25 12.19
CA LYS A 46 -16.13 0.14 12.63
C LYS A 46 -14.65 0.45 12.50
N ILE A 47 -14.31 1.29 11.53
CA ILE A 47 -12.98 1.90 11.48
C ILE A 47 -12.87 2.72 12.77
N ALA A 48 -12.03 2.28 13.68
CA ALA A 48 -11.86 2.91 15.00
C ALA A 48 -11.08 4.23 14.92
N ASP A 49 -10.58 4.60 13.75
CA ASP A 49 -9.71 5.75 13.54
C ASP A 49 -10.34 6.70 12.50
N ASP A 50 -10.77 7.86 12.97
CA ASP A 50 -11.38 8.94 12.19
C ASP A 50 -10.36 9.61 11.22
N LYS A 51 -9.06 9.40 11.40
CA LYS A 51 -8.04 9.93 10.48
C LYS A 51 -8.18 9.36 9.07
N PHE A 52 -8.66 8.12 8.90
CA PHE A 52 -8.98 7.59 7.58
C PHE A 52 -10.15 8.30 6.89
N ASP A 53 -11.00 8.99 7.63
CA ASP A 53 -12.03 9.84 7.06
C ASP A 53 -11.49 11.19 6.58
N THR A 54 -10.39 11.64 7.17
CA THR A 54 -9.75 12.93 6.87
C THR A 54 -8.67 12.81 5.81
N TYR A 55 -7.81 11.79 5.91
CA TYR A 55 -6.67 11.60 5.02
C TYR A 55 -6.93 10.45 4.05
N VAL A 56 -6.86 10.75 2.77
CA VAL A 56 -7.01 9.77 1.69
C VAL A 56 -5.69 9.60 0.95
N SER A 57 -5.52 8.48 0.27
CA SER A 57 -4.30 8.25 -0.54
C SER A 57 -4.06 9.40 -1.50
N ASN A 58 -2.80 9.81 -1.62
CA ASN A 58 -2.34 10.79 -2.60
C ASN A 58 -1.25 10.23 -3.52
N THR A 59 -1.17 8.93 -3.63
CA THR A 59 -0.30 8.26 -4.61
C THR A 59 -0.92 6.95 -5.05
N TYR A 60 -0.73 6.60 -6.31
CA TYR A 60 -1.14 5.31 -6.86
C TYR A 60 -0.07 4.22 -6.72
N VAL A 61 1.08 4.54 -6.11
CA VAL A 61 2.13 3.56 -5.81
C VAL A 61 1.74 2.77 -4.56
N ALA A 62 1.79 1.45 -4.66
CA ALA A 62 1.53 0.56 -3.55
C ALA A 62 2.70 0.55 -2.55
N THR A 63 2.39 0.68 -1.26
CA THR A 63 3.40 0.75 -0.18
C THR A 63 3.22 -0.32 0.90
N GLY A 64 2.38 -1.32 0.68
CA GLY A 64 2.12 -2.41 1.62
C GLY A 64 3.37 -3.24 1.95
N ASN A 65 3.36 -3.85 3.14
CA ASN A 65 4.50 -4.61 3.64
C ASN A 65 4.45 -6.06 3.17
N ASN A 66 5.42 -6.50 2.38
CA ASN A 66 5.50 -7.89 1.91
C ASN A 66 6.77 -8.64 2.33
N PHE A 67 7.73 -7.95 2.95
CA PHE A 67 8.98 -8.51 3.45
C PHE A 67 9.39 -7.91 4.80
N VAL A 68 10.57 -8.27 5.26
CA VAL A 68 11.22 -7.64 6.40
C VAL A 68 12.65 -7.22 6.05
N VAL A 69 13.06 -6.09 6.56
CA VAL A 69 14.46 -5.72 6.69
C VAL A 69 14.97 -6.36 7.99
N ASN A 70 15.81 -7.40 7.87
CA ASN A 70 16.26 -8.19 9.01
C ASN A 70 17.01 -7.36 10.05
N LYS A 71 17.77 -6.36 9.61
CA LYS A 71 18.51 -5.46 10.48
C LYS A 71 18.80 -4.13 9.82
N ALA A 72 18.45 -3.04 10.48
CA ALA A 72 18.88 -1.70 10.16
C ALA A 72 19.67 -1.12 11.35
N ASN A 73 20.88 -0.64 11.09
CA ASN A 73 21.70 0.07 12.08
C ASN A 73 21.81 1.52 11.61
N GLU A 74 20.86 2.35 11.99
CA GLU A 74 20.80 3.75 11.59
C GLU A 74 20.89 3.93 10.06
N VAL A 75 19.91 3.33 9.37
CA VAL A 75 19.81 3.40 7.91
C VAL A 75 18.79 4.46 7.54
N THR A 76 19.18 5.40 6.70
CA THR A 76 18.28 6.39 6.11
C THR A 76 17.79 5.85 4.77
N TYR A 77 16.48 5.86 4.59
CA TYR A 77 15.80 5.46 3.35
C TYR A 77 15.19 6.68 2.68
N ARG A 78 15.12 6.65 1.36
CA ARG A 78 14.37 7.60 0.53
C ARG A 78 13.49 6.86 -0.46
N ALA A 79 12.28 7.37 -0.64
CA ALA A 79 11.37 6.90 -1.67
C ALA A 79 10.66 8.09 -2.33
N TYR A 80 10.55 8.06 -3.65
CA TYR A 80 9.93 9.10 -4.47
C TYR A 80 8.52 8.66 -4.83
N PHE A 81 7.53 9.49 -4.53
CA PHE A 81 6.13 9.20 -4.81
C PHE A 81 5.55 10.21 -5.81
N PRO A 82 5.07 9.74 -6.96
CA PRO A 82 4.21 10.54 -7.80
C PRO A 82 2.88 10.77 -7.09
N LEU A 83 2.28 11.92 -7.26
CA LEU A 83 1.06 12.32 -6.56
C LEU A 83 -0.16 12.28 -7.47
N GLU A 84 -1.34 12.13 -6.86
CA GLU A 84 -2.63 12.28 -7.53
C GLU A 84 -3.08 13.73 -7.53
N GLU A 85 -2.78 14.48 -6.47
CA GLU A 85 -3.08 15.91 -6.32
C GLU A 85 -1.85 16.64 -5.82
N TYR A 86 -1.58 17.78 -6.44
CA TYR A 86 -0.41 18.62 -6.21
C TYR A 86 -0.79 19.92 -5.51
N GLY A 87 0.21 20.72 -5.14
CA GLY A 87 0.04 22.00 -4.48
C GLY A 87 0.24 21.90 -2.97
N GLU A 88 -0.28 22.88 -2.24
CA GLU A 88 -0.19 22.92 -0.79
C GLU A 88 -1.26 22.03 -0.17
N LEU A 89 -0.84 20.92 0.42
CA LEU A 89 -1.70 19.95 1.08
C LEU A 89 -1.18 19.62 2.49
N GLU A 90 -2.12 19.27 3.37
CA GLU A 90 -1.82 18.69 4.68
C GLU A 90 -1.71 17.16 4.51
N TYR A 91 -0.57 16.60 4.89
CA TYR A 91 -0.27 15.17 4.83
C TYR A 91 -0.27 14.54 6.20
N ALA A 92 -0.67 13.28 6.30
CA ALA A 92 -0.40 12.40 7.43
C ALA A 92 -0.12 10.99 6.92
N PHE A 93 0.80 10.29 7.57
CA PHE A 93 1.31 9.00 7.13
C PHE A 93 0.87 7.91 8.10
N TYR A 94 0.27 6.83 7.58
CA TYR A 94 -0.15 5.69 8.38
C TYR A 94 0.84 4.55 8.25
N PHE A 95 1.16 3.92 9.36
CA PHE A 95 2.13 2.84 9.47
C PHE A 95 1.52 1.61 10.12
N SER A 96 2.03 0.44 9.74
CA SER A 96 1.76 -0.82 10.42
C SER A 96 3.04 -1.63 10.56
N ASN A 97 3.31 -2.09 11.77
CA ASN A 97 4.44 -2.97 12.06
C ASN A 97 4.04 -4.45 11.91
N THR A 98 3.41 -4.77 10.77
CA THR A 98 3.06 -6.14 10.36
C THR A 98 3.48 -6.39 8.94
N VAL A 99 3.70 -7.66 8.59
CA VAL A 99 3.90 -8.11 7.21
C VAL A 99 2.58 -8.69 6.71
N ASP A 100 2.04 -8.12 5.64
CA ASP A 100 0.71 -8.44 5.13
C ASP A 100 0.73 -9.48 4.00
N SER A 101 1.93 -9.91 3.56
CA SER A 101 2.10 -10.96 2.56
C SER A 101 2.11 -12.35 3.17
N THR A 102 1.61 -13.33 2.42
CA THR A 102 1.68 -14.75 2.78
C THR A 102 2.92 -15.46 2.24
N TYR A 103 3.81 -14.71 1.64
CA TYR A 103 5.04 -15.25 1.03
C TYR A 103 6.27 -14.61 1.66
N ASN A 104 7.37 -15.33 1.77
CA ASN A 104 8.64 -14.81 2.22
C ASN A 104 9.75 -14.99 1.18
N ALA A 105 10.86 -14.27 1.35
CA ALA A 105 11.95 -14.19 0.40
C ALA A 105 12.68 -15.53 0.15
N ASP A 106 12.55 -16.53 1.04
CA ASP A 106 13.15 -17.85 0.89
C ASP A 106 12.27 -18.86 0.13
N GLY A 107 11.16 -18.37 -0.46
CA GLY A 107 10.21 -19.19 -1.21
C GLY A 107 9.25 -19.99 -0.36
N LYS A 108 9.31 -19.87 0.97
CA LYS A 108 8.38 -20.51 1.87
C LYS A 108 7.22 -19.57 2.16
N GLN A 109 6.06 -20.17 2.32
CA GLN A 109 4.86 -19.43 2.66
C GLN A 109 4.99 -18.79 4.04
N ALA A 110 4.94 -17.46 4.10
CA ALA A 110 4.73 -16.73 5.33
C ALA A 110 3.23 -16.59 5.62
N PHE A 111 2.87 -16.31 6.85
CA PHE A 111 1.50 -15.99 7.20
C PHE A 111 1.33 -14.46 7.14
N ALA A 112 0.32 -13.99 6.43
CA ALA A 112 -0.08 -12.60 6.46
C ALA A 112 -0.41 -12.17 7.91
N GLY A 113 -0.11 -10.93 8.26
CA GLY A 113 -0.25 -10.42 9.61
C GLY A 113 0.85 -10.83 10.58
N LYS A 114 1.99 -11.33 10.07
CA LYS A 114 3.17 -11.58 10.91
C LYS A 114 3.65 -10.25 11.50
N GLU A 115 3.77 -10.21 12.82
CA GLU A 115 4.32 -9.05 13.52
C GLU A 115 5.78 -8.77 13.11
N GLY A 116 6.09 -7.49 12.93
CA GLY A 116 7.47 -7.02 12.82
C GLY A 116 8.19 -7.01 14.17
N GLY A 117 9.48 -6.73 14.14
CA GLY A 117 10.29 -6.55 15.35
C GLY A 117 10.15 -5.16 15.96
N GLU A 118 10.83 -4.95 17.08
CA GLU A 118 11.01 -3.59 17.62
C GLU A 118 11.99 -2.79 16.76
N TYR A 119 11.61 -1.54 16.47
CA TYR A 119 12.50 -0.60 15.81
C TYR A 119 12.25 0.83 16.27
N GLU A 120 13.17 1.71 15.96
CA GLU A 120 13.09 3.14 16.25
C GLU A 120 13.19 3.93 14.95
N ILE A 121 12.30 4.88 14.77
CA ILE A 121 12.42 5.97 13.81
C ILE A 121 13.17 7.08 14.54
N SER A 122 14.40 7.37 14.15
CA SER A 122 15.20 8.41 14.76
C SER A 122 14.98 9.79 14.12
N SER A 123 14.53 9.82 12.86
CA SER A 123 14.10 11.03 12.16
C SER A 123 13.23 10.69 10.97
N ALA A 124 12.33 11.59 10.58
CA ALA A 124 11.49 11.46 9.40
C ALA A 124 11.28 12.84 8.76
N TYR A 125 11.31 12.88 7.43
CA TYR A 125 11.11 14.10 6.65
C TYR A 125 10.29 13.82 5.41
N VAL A 126 9.54 14.83 4.99
CA VAL A 126 8.95 14.92 3.65
C VAL A 126 9.55 16.10 2.93
N CYS A 127 9.79 15.93 1.64
CA CYS A 127 10.54 16.90 0.84
C CYS A 127 9.90 17.02 -0.55
N ASP A 128 10.16 18.15 -1.20
CA ASP A 128 10.01 18.28 -2.64
C ASP A 128 11.25 17.67 -3.31
N GLY A 129 11.02 16.63 -4.09
CA GLY A 129 12.06 15.86 -4.79
C GLY A 129 12.27 16.30 -6.25
N GLY A 130 11.72 17.46 -6.64
CA GLY A 130 11.82 17.92 -8.03
C GLY A 130 11.10 17.00 -9.01
N THR A 131 11.50 17.04 -10.27
CA THR A 131 10.91 16.25 -11.36
C THR A 131 11.49 14.83 -11.46
N GLY A 132 12.46 14.49 -10.62
CA GLY A 132 13.06 13.16 -10.59
C GLY A 132 14.22 13.02 -9.60
N PRO A 133 14.77 11.81 -9.50
CA PRO A 133 15.79 11.49 -8.49
C PRO A 133 17.16 12.15 -8.70
N ASP A 134 17.38 12.79 -9.84
CA ASP A 134 18.59 13.55 -10.16
C ASP A 134 18.50 15.02 -9.74
N ASP A 135 17.29 15.48 -9.35
CA ASP A 135 17.08 16.85 -8.89
C ASP A 135 17.47 17.02 -7.42
N GLU A 136 17.74 18.27 -7.05
CA GLU A 136 18.01 18.62 -5.65
C GLU A 136 16.73 18.50 -4.82
N ILE A 137 16.83 17.85 -3.68
CA ILE A 137 15.74 17.77 -2.70
C ILE A 137 15.59 19.12 -2.00
N THR A 138 14.41 19.70 -2.07
CA THR A 138 14.07 20.98 -1.45
C THR A 138 12.89 20.84 -0.48
N SER A 139 12.48 21.95 0.14
CA SER A 139 11.30 22.00 1.04
C SER A 139 11.27 20.87 2.08
N ARG A 140 12.42 20.53 2.65
CA ARG A 140 12.57 19.46 3.63
C ARG A 140 11.89 19.82 4.94
N THR A 141 10.80 19.14 5.25
CA THR A 141 9.97 19.39 6.43
C THR A 141 9.99 18.17 7.35
N GLU A 142 10.24 18.38 8.63
CA GLU A 142 10.25 17.33 9.63
C GLU A 142 8.84 16.76 9.84
N VAL A 143 8.74 15.44 9.95
CA VAL A 143 7.54 14.72 10.35
C VAL A 143 7.72 14.24 11.79
N THR A 144 6.75 14.54 12.64
CA THR A 144 6.77 14.18 14.05
C THR A 144 5.73 13.09 14.37
N PHE A 145 5.83 12.54 15.57
CA PHE A 145 4.96 11.50 16.11
C PHE A 145 4.60 11.88 17.55
N ASP A 146 3.34 12.27 17.78
CA ASP A 146 2.88 12.82 19.06
C ASP A 146 3.75 13.99 19.54
N GLY A 147 4.17 14.85 18.62
CA GLY A 147 5.03 16.01 18.86
C GLY A 147 6.53 15.71 19.00
N ALA A 148 6.95 14.45 18.87
CA ALA A 148 8.36 14.06 18.94
C ALA A 148 8.92 13.76 17.54
N GLY A 149 10.18 14.18 17.27
CA GLY A 149 10.88 13.89 16.01
C GLY A 149 11.38 12.43 15.90
N SER A 150 11.14 11.61 16.91
CA SER A 150 11.50 10.19 16.94
C SER A 150 10.37 9.36 17.52
N LYS A 151 10.34 8.05 17.17
CA LYS A 151 9.34 7.10 17.69
C LYS A 151 9.93 5.71 17.83
N LYS A 152 9.72 5.09 19.01
CA LYS A 152 9.91 3.65 19.20
C LYS A 152 8.64 2.94 18.80
N VAL A 153 8.79 1.92 17.95
CA VAL A 153 7.69 1.16 17.39
C VAL A 153 7.72 -0.27 17.94
N ALA A 154 6.63 -0.66 18.59
CA ALA A 154 6.46 -2.02 19.12
C ALA A 154 6.00 -3.01 18.03
N PRO A 155 6.19 -4.34 18.22
CA PRO A 155 5.60 -5.35 17.36
C PRO A 155 4.08 -5.17 17.20
N ALA A 156 3.57 -5.37 15.99
CA ALA A 156 2.16 -5.22 15.61
C ALA A 156 1.56 -3.80 15.84
N GLU A 157 2.36 -2.82 16.18
CA GLU A 157 1.86 -1.45 16.38
C GLU A 157 1.41 -0.84 15.05
N THR A 158 0.28 -0.15 15.10
CA THR A 158 -0.18 0.76 14.03
C THR A 158 -0.22 2.18 14.57
N PHE A 159 0.19 3.15 13.75
CA PHE A 159 0.23 4.53 14.18
C PHE A 159 0.19 5.50 13.00
N TRP A 160 -0.16 6.73 13.30
CA TRP A 160 -0.08 7.85 12.37
C TRP A 160 1.06 8.78 12.76
N SER A 161 1.61 9.45 11.76
CA SER A 161 2.40 10.66 12.02
C SER A 161 1.49 11.81 12.47
N ASP A 162 2.10 12.86 13.01
CA ASP A 162 1.44 14.15 13.10
C ASP A 162 1.23 14.72 11.69
N PRO A 163 0.21 15.60 11.51
CA PRO A 163 0.01 16.28 10.24
C PRO A 163 1.17 17.23 9.90
N VAL A 164 1.48 17.31 8.62
CA VAL A 164 2.48 18.23 8.09
C VAL A 164 1.97 18.87 6.79
N THR A 165 2.16 20.16 6.63
CA THR A 165 1.79 20.88 5.40
C THR A 165 3.01 21.01 4.50
N LEU A 166 2.87 20.62 3.23
CA LEU A 166 3.91 20.70 2.22
C LEU A 166 3.29 21.13 0.89
N ASN A 167 3.98 22.00 0.19
CA ASN A 167 3.62 22.39 -1.17
C ASN A 167 4.51 21.63 -2.17
N ILE A 168 3.91 20.70 -2.91
CA ILE A 168 4.57 19.96 -3.99
C ILE A 168 4.04 20.48 -5.31
N PRO A 169 4.90 21.12 -6.15
CA PRO A 169 4.50 21.58 -7.48
C PRO A 169 4.01 20.45 -8.38
N GLU A 170 3.23 20.80 -9.40
CA GLU A 170 2.83 19.85 -10.44
C GLU A 170 4.07 19.20 -11.09
N ASP A 171 3.97 17.91 -11.40
CA ASP A 171 5.05 17.07 -11.95
C ASP A 171 6.25 16.81 -10.99
N HIS A 172 6.23 17.32 -9.77
CA HIS A 172 7.25 16.99 -8.79
C HIS A 172 6.88 15.73 -7.97
N TYR A 173 7.90 15.11 -7.42
CA TYR A 173 7.75 13.96 -6.52
C TYR A 173 7.71 14.40 -5.07
N LEU A 174 6.83 13.80 -4.27
CA LEU A 174 6.98 13.82 -2.82
C LEU A 174 8.07 12.82 -2.45
N VAL A 175 9.10 13.26 -1.75
CA VAL A 175 10.12 12.38 -1.20
C VAL A 175 9.82 12.11 0.27
N TRP A 176 9.70 10.83 0.60
CA TRP A 176 9.70 10.33 1.96
C TRP A 176 11.11 9.92 2.34
N GLU A 177 11.66 10.55 3.37
CA GLU A 177 12.99 10.26 3.89
C GLU A 177 12.92 10.00 5.40
N TRP A 178 13.42 8.87 5.84
CA TRP A 178 13.46 8.56 7.26
C TRP A 178 14.64 7.69 7.66
N THR A 179 15.06 7.78 8.91
CA THR A 179 16.16 7.01 9.48
C THR A 179 15.63 6.04 10.51
N VAL A 180 15.99 4.77 10.38
CA VAL A 180 15.53 3.71 11.27
C VAL A 180 16.65 2.85 11.82
N THR A 181 16.42 2.33 13.03
CA THR A 181 17.28 1.36 13.71
C THR A 181 16.42 0.26 14.30
N GLY A 182 16.73 -1.00 14.02
CA GLY A 182 15.98 -2.13 14.59
C GLY A 182 16.18 -3.43 13.84
N LYS A 183 15.27 -4.39 14.07
CA LYS A 183 15.30 -5.72 13.45
C LYS A 183 13.90 -6.07 12.95
N ASP A 184 13.88 -6.95 11.93
CA ASP A 184 12.66 -7.51 11.37
C ASP A 184 11.61 -6.43 11.06
N ILE A 185 12.08 -5.32 10.48
CA ILE A 185 11.26 -4.14 10.16
C ILE A 185 10.44 -4.47 8.90
N PRO A 186 9.10 -4.39 8.94
CA PRO A 186 8.28 -4.58 7.76
C PRO A 186 8.62 -3.58 6.66
N CYS A 187 8.66 -4.04 5.43
CA CYS A 187 9.02 -3.25 4.27
C CYS A 187 8.26 -3.68 3.02
N ASN A 188 8.21 -2.79 2.05
CA ASN A 188 7.78 -3.08 0.70
C ASN A 188 8.98 -3.47 -0.16
N LYS A 189 8.81 -4.50 -1.00
CA LYS A 189 9.72 -4.76 -2.10
C LYS A 189 9.22 -3.99 -3.31
N MET A 190 9.87 -2.88 -3.61
CA MET A 190 9.40 -1.90 -4.60
C MET A 190 9.47 -2.40 -6.04
N SER A 191 10.28 -3.42 -6.32
CA SER A 191 10.37 -4.04 -7.65
C SER A 191 10.63 -3.04 -8.78
N ASN A 192 11.45 -2.03 -8.49
CA ASN A 192 11.84 -0.97 -9.42
C ASN A 192 10.69 -0.05 -9.89
N LEU A 193 9.59 0.02 -9.14
CA LEU A 193 8.43 0.85 -9.51
C LEU A 193 8.71 2.35 -9.44
N THR A 194 9.46 2.76 -8.43
CA THR A 194 9.86 4.16 -8.23
C THR A 194 11.28 4.22 -7.70
N SER A 195 11.86 5.42 -7.65
CA SER A 195 13.19 5.59 -7.08
C SER A 195 13.16 5.36 -5.58
N THR A 196 13.93 4.36 -5.15
CA THR A 196 14.13 4.05 -3.72
C THR A 196 15.61 3.82 -3.46
N THR A 197 16.11 4.47 -2.42
CA THR A 197 17.54 4.43 -2.06
C THR A 197 17.71 4.33 -0.55
N SER A 198 18.88 3.88 -0.14
CA SER A 198 19.27 3.88 1.28
C SER A 198 20.70 4.33 1.48
N SER A 199 20.98 4.86 2.66
CA SER A 199 22.30 5.31 3.09
C SER A 199 22.55 4.89 4.53
N LYS A 200 23.80 4.50 4.82
CA LYS A 200 24.29 4.21 6.19
C LYS A 200 24.99 5.39 6.85
N ASN A 201 25.22 6.45 6.13
CA ASN A 201 25.92 7.65 6.62
C ASN A 201 25.13 8.95 6.37
N GLY A 202 23.91 8.82 5.83
CA GLY A 202 23.02 9.95 5.54
C GLY A 202 23.41 10.77 4.29
N SER A 203 24.46 10.38 3.57
CA SER A 203 24.96 11.13 2.40
C SER A 203 25.08 10.28 1.13
N ASP A 204 25.62 9.07 1.25
CA ASP A 204 25.88 8.21 0.11
C ASP A 204 24.71 7.26 -0.12
N PHE A 205 23.72 7.73 -0.89
CA PHE A 205 22.52 6.96 -1.20
C PHE A 205 22.76 6.01 -2.37
N THR A 206 22.38 4.77 -2.18
CA THR A 206 22.42 3.71 -3.20
C THR A 206 21.06 3.06 -3.35
N TYR A 207 20.77 2.50 -4.52
CA TYR A 207 19.53 1.79 -4.78
C TYR A 207 19.23 0.75 -3.70
N CYS A 208 17.98 0.72 -3.26
CA CYS A 208 17.46 -0.22 -2.28
C CYS A 208 16.05 -0.64 -2.67
N ASP A 209 15.83 -1.94 -2.88
CA ASP A 209 14.54 -2.47 -3.31
C ASP A 209 13.60 -2.74 -2.11
N ASP A 210 14.17 -3.10 -0.96
CA ASP A 210 13.42 -3.38 0.27
C ASP A 210 13.43 -2.13 1.17
N VAL A 211 12.29 -1.43 1.22
CA VAL A 211 12.17 -0.13 1.92
C VAL A 211 11.04 -0.15 2.93
N PRO A 212 11.29 0.13 4.20
CA PRO A 212 10.22 0.39 5.16
C PRO A 212 9.45 1.64 4.72
N LEU A 213 8.15 1.56 4.56
CA LEU A 213 7.31 2.66 4.08
C LEU A 213 6.05 2.82 4.94
N PRO A 214 5.46 4.03 4.98
CA PRO A 214 4.07 4.16 5.43
C PRO A 214 3.15 3.36 4.53
N LEU A 215 2.14 2.69 5.08
CA LEU A 215 1.12 1.99 4.30
C LEU A 215 0.21 2.94 3.53
N LEU A 216 0.06 4.17 4.02
CA LEU A 216 -0.72 5.21 3.38
C LEU A 216 0.09 6.51 3.35
N ILE A 217 0.30 7.04 2.17
CA ILE A 217 0.72 8.42 1.95
C ILE A 217 -0.57 9.24 1.89
N GLY A 218 -1.03 9.63 3.07
CA GLY A 218 -2.32 10.29 3.22
C GLY A 218 -2.23 11.79 3.03
N ALA A 219 -3.19 12.36 2.29
CA ALA A 219 -3.37 13.79 2.18
C ALA A 219 -4.83 14.18 2.45
N LYS A 220 -5.03 15.37 3.00
CA LYS A 220 -6.35 15.96 3.19
C LYS A 220 -6.81 16.56 1.87
N ARG A 221 -7.66 15.81 1.17
CA ARG A 221 -8.18 16.14 -0.16
C ARG A 221 -9.70 16.13 -0.14
N ASP A 222 -10.31 17.01 -0.92
CA ASP A 222 -11.77 17.01 -1.12
C ASP A 222 -12.12 16.08 -2.29
N VAL A 223 -12.40 14.82 -1.98
CA VAL A 223 -12.74 13.78 -2.96
C VAL A 223 -14.18 13.28 -2.79
N LYS A 224 -14.82 12.96 -3.90
CA LYS A 224 -16.17 12.39 -3.91
C LYS A 224 -16.16 10.88 -3.73
N TYR A 225 -15.10 10.22 -4.18
CA TYR A 225 -15.01 8.77 -4.21
C TYR A 225 -13.64 8.30 -3.74
N ARG A 226 -13.64 7.20 -3.01
CA ARG A 226 -12.44 6.49 -2.58
C ARG A 226 -12.42 5.12 -3.24
N VAL A 227 -11.33 4.80 -3.91
CA VAL A 227 -11.13 3.54 -4.60
C VAL A 227 -9.96 2.82 -3.93
N THR A 228 -10.17 1.59 -3.53
CA THR A 228 -9.10 0.72 -3.03
C THR A 228 -8.90 -0.43 -4.00
N ALA A 229 -7.71 -0.56 -4.55
CA ALA A 229 -7.33 -1.69 -5.39
C ALA A 229 -6.59 -2.73 -4.53
N ILE A 230 -7.16 -3.93 -4.42
CA ILE A 230 -6.57 -5.05 -3.69
C ILE A 230 -6.09 -6.08 -4.71
N GLY A 231 -4.90 -6.61 -4.54
CA GLY A 231 -4.35 -7.61 -5.45
C GLY A 231 -2.90 -8.00 -5.13
N ASP A 232 -2.30 -8.71 -6.05
CA ASP A 232 -0.93 -9.20 -5.97
C ASP A 232 0.09 -8.26 -6.64
N SER A 233 1.22 -8.80 -7.05
CA SER A 233 2.29 -8.07 -7.74
C SER A 233 1.86 -7.39 -9.04
N ILE A 234 0.82 -7.88 -9.73
CA ILE A 234 0.29 -7.24 -10.94
C ILE A 234 -0.44 -5.95 -10.58
N THR A 235 -1.19 -5.95 -9.50
CA THR A 235 -1.85 -4.75 -8.96
C THR A 235 -0.83 -3.77 -8.39
N GLN A 236 0.20 -4.27 -7.69
CA GLN A 236 1.32 -3.46 -7.23
C GLN A 236 2.02 -2.74 -8.39
N GLY A 237 2.12 -3.38 -9.57
CA GLY A 237 2.79 -2.85 -10.75
C GLY A 237 4.18 -3.42 -10.99
N CYS A 238 4.53 -4.56 -10.36
CA CYS A 238 5.83 -5.19 -10.50
C CYS A 238 6.19 -5.48 -11.95
N MET A 239 7.47 -5.34 -12.30
CA MET A 239 8.04 -5.60 -13.64
C MET A 239 7.54 -4.64 -14.72
N THR A 240 7.04 -3.47 -14.37
CA THR A 240 6.87 -2.36 -15.32
C THR A 240 8.15 -1.53 -15.38
N ASP A 241 8.26 -0.67 -16.40
CA ASP A 241 9.43 0.17 -16.57
C ASP A 241 9.59 1.15 -15.39
N PHE A 242 10.85 1.41 -15.04
CA PHE A 242 11.22 2.28 -13.92
C PHE A 242 10.57 3.66 -14.05
N MET A 243 9.82 4.05 -13.02
CA MET A 243 9.11 5.33 -12.91
C MET A 243 8.15 5.67 -14.07
N ALA A 244 7.78 4.69 -14.91
CA ALA A 244 6.83 4.91 -15.98
C ALA A 244 5.38 4.95 -15.50
N TYR A 245 5.09 4.26 -14.38
CA TYR A 245 3.75 4.17 -13.79
C TYR A 245 2.67 3.79 -14.80
N GLU A 246 2.97 2.77 -15.62
CA GLU A 246 2.10 2.29 -16.69
C GLU A 246 1.35 1.01 -16.36
N PHE A 247 1.38 0.56 -15.11
CA PHE A 247 0.55 -0.54 -14.64
C PHE A 247 -0.93 -0.13 -14.51
N TRP A 248 -1.81 -1.11 -14.55
CA TRP A 248 -3.25 -0.88 -14.67
C TRP A 248 -3.83 0.02 -13.58
N ALA A 249 -3.39 -0.14 -12.32
CA ALA A 249 -3.88 0.64 -11.19
C ALA A 249 -3.49 2.12 -11.34
N ALA A 250 -2.22 2.42 -11.72
CA ALA A 250 -1.77 3.79 -11.95
C ALA A 250 -2.48 4.44 -13.15
N ARG A 251 -2.72 3.69 -14.22
CA ARG A 251 -3.46 4.19 -15.39
C ARG A 251 -4.90 4.56 -15.02
N ILE A 252 -5.58 3.71 -14.24
CA ILE A 252 -6.93 4.01 -13.77
C ILE A 252 -6.92 5.23 -12.85
N ALA A 253 -5.99 5.32 -11.89
CA ALA A 253 -5.90 6.46 -10.99
C ALA A 253 -5.75 7.79 -11.76
N LYS A 254 -4.87 7.83 -12.75
CA LYS A 254 -4.66 9.01 -13.62
C LYS A 254 -5.91 9.40 -14.42
N GLU A 255 -6.69 8.41 -14.90
CA GLU A 255 -7.91 8.64 -15.68
C GLU A 255 -9.12 9.06 -14.83
N LEU A 256 -9.16 8.70 -13.54
CA LEU A 256 -10.26 9.03 -12.64
C LEU A 256 -10.27 10.52 -12.26
N GLY A 257 -9.11 11.15 -12.17
CA GLY A 257 -8.96 12.56 -11.86
C GLY A 257 -9.22 12.92 -10.40
N SER A 258 -9.23 14.21 -10.07
CA SER A 258 -9.21 14.78 -8.72
C SER A 258 -10.45 14.48 -7.86
N ASP A 259 -11.58 14.07 -8.46
CA ASP A 259 -12.78 13.65 -7.70
C ASP A 259 -12.57 12.31 -6.95
N TYR A 260 -11.47 11.62 -7.22
CA TYR A 260 -11.17 10.30 -6.69
C TYR A 260 -9.86 10.30 -5.90
N ALA A 261 -9.83 9.53 -4.83
CA ALA A 261 -8.58 9.06 -4.21
C ALA A 261 -8.42 7.57 -4.50
N PHE A 262 -7.26 7.18 -5.00
CA PHE A 262 -6.97 5.80 -5.37
C PHE A 262 -5.90 5.21 -4.45
N TRP A 263 -6.28 4.29 -3.59
CA TRP A 263 -5.36 3.59 -2.71
C TRP A 263 -4.97 2.24 -3.32
N ASN A 264 -3.74 2.11 -3.78
CA ASN A 264 -3.21 0.86 -4.30
C ASN A 264 -2.70 -0.01 -3.15
N CYS A 265 -3.46 -1.04 -2.81
CA CYS A 265 -3.10 -2.09 -1.85
C CYS A 265 -2.63 -3.37 -2.57
N GLY A 266 -2.09 -3.26 -3.78
CA GLY A 266 -1.42 -4.35 -4.46
C GLY A 266 -0.17 -4.77 -3.69
N LEU A 267 0.00 -6.07 -3.45
CA LEU A 267 1.04 -6.59 -2.60
C LEU A 267 1.65 -7.84 -3.21
N GLY A 268 2.93 -7.78 -3.56
CA GLY A 268 3.62 -8.91 -4.17
C GLY A 268 3.42 -10.21 -3.39
N TRP A 269 3.06 -11.28 -4.09
CA TRP A 269 2.71 -12.61 -3.57
C TRP A 269 1.46 -12.69 -2.69
N ALA A 270 0.64 -11.67 -2.62
CA ALA A 270 -0.67 -11.78 -1.98
C ALA A 270 -1.56 -12.81 -2.69
N ARG A 271 -2.40 -13.48 -1.93
CA ARG A 271 -3.31 -14.50 -2.43
C ARG A 271 -4.74 -14.11 -2.13
N ALA A 272 -5.68 -14.61 -2.91
CA ALA A 272 -7.11 -14.43 -2.67
C ALA A 272 -7.53 -14.88 -1.25
N SER A 273 -6.84 -15.87 -0.67
CA SER A 273 -7.09 -16.31 0.70
C SER A 273 -6.76 -15.25 1.76
N ASP A 274 -5.86 -14.31 1.47
CA ASP A 274 -5.46 -13.24 2.38
C ASP A 274 -6.55 -12.18 2.50
N CYS A 275 -7.36 -12.04 1.45
CA CYS A 275 -8.52 -11.15 1.36
C CYS A 275 -9.85 -11.85 1.69
N ALA A 276 -9.83 -13.15 2.07
CA ALA A 276 -11.04 -13.88 2.42
C ALA A 276 -11.56 -13.46 3.80
N GLN A 277 -12.83 -13.78 4.10
CA GLN A 277 -13.53 -13.37 5.33
C GLN A 277 -12.80 -13.66 6.66
N LYS A 278 -11.81 -14.53 6.66
CA LYS A 278 -10.92 -14.81 7.81
C LYS A 278 -9.47 -14.49 7.50
N GLY A 279 -9.24 -13.79 6.42
CA GLY A 279 -7.92 -13.31 6.03
C GLY A 279 -7.52 -12.08 6.84
N ASN A 280 -6.23 -11.83 6.95
CA ASN A 280 -5.68 -10.78 7.80
C ASN A 280 -5.91 -9.36 7.25
N TRP A 281 -6.34 -9.22 6.00
CA TRP A 281 -6.61 -7.92 5.37
C TRP A 281 -8.01 -7.37 5.71
N LEU A 282 -8.91 -8.19 6.24
CA LEU A 282 -10.27 -7.83 6.62
C LEU A 282 -10.45 -7.90 8.14
#